data_262f3f1da9dc1d47a18db3d864a5e15d
#
_entry.id   262f3f1da9dc1d47a18db3d864a5e15d
#
_cell.length_a   1.000
_cell.length_b   1.000
_cell.length_c   1.000
_cell.angle_alpha   90.00
_cell.angle_beta   90.00
_cell.angle_gamma   90.00
#
_symmetry.space_group_name_H-M   'P 1'
#
loop_
_entity.id
_entity.type
_entity.pdbx_description
1 polymer ?
#
loop_
_entity_poly.entity_id
_entity_poly.type
_entity_poly.pdbx_seq_one_letter_code
_entity_poly.pdbx_strand_id
1 'polypeptide(L)'
;VAQHESAYPYLCKDCGKRFSNDKFKSRTYPITKIVKALSEYNSGLTIEETSKKTQIPKSTIANWIQEYEDLLNLAKFNRKLQKYVKNNRLIQGHKYLHQLVYLYLQHNFKLDYFVKSNEPKLYDYLQKTKNGLINKNYFTNSDARASRIKLNIFKELNLKTTHNNACEFANIAIELVDDNWKRHWAVEKIMLENDTSTIAVEVPVYLETSTSTIPWIKSIKSNNNYITGHIDLLQYRNGKLYILDYKPGAKNEKPIGQLFVYACCLSKSTRIHFSNIILAWFDENLYYETNAMQVYKYVMSNFK
;
A
#
# COMPACT_ATOMS: atom_id res chain seq x y z
N VAL A 1 2.96 -32.48 26.64
CA VAL A 1 4.37 -32.04 26.59
C VAL A 1 4.42 -31.00 25.50
N ALA A 2 4.41 -29.70 25.86
CA ALA A 2 4.53 -28.61 24.92
C ALA A 2 5.98 -28.61 24.42
N GLN A 3 6.18 -28.81 23.13
CA GLN A 3 7.45 -28.57 22.46
C GLN A 3 7.68 -27.07 22.46
N HIS A 4 8.61 -26.58 23.28
CA HIS A 4 9.21 -25.28 23.10
C HIS A 4 10.04 -25.30 21.80
N GLU A 5 9.48 -24.83 20.70
CA GLU A 5 10.27 -24.47 19.52
C GLU A 5 11.32 -23.45 19.95
N SER A 6 12.61 -23.79 19.76
CA SER A 6 13.70 -22.91 20.15
C SER A 6 13.64 -21.63 19.28
N ALA A 7 13.65 -20.49 19.90
CA ALA A 7 13.64 -19.17 19.24
C ALA A 7 14.83 -18.96 18.26
N TYR A 8 15.76 -19.90 18.17
CA TYR A 8 16.98 -19.84 17.37
C TYR A 8 17.21 -21.15 16.60
N PRO A 9 16.62 -21.32 15.40
CA PRO A 9 16.75 -22.56 14.63
C PRO A 9 18.14 -22.77 14.04
N TYR A 10 19.00 -21.73 13.95
CA TYR A 10 20.30 -21.81 13.32
C TYR A 10 21.44 -21.60 14.31
N LEU A 11 22.51 -22.39 14.16
CA LEU A 11 23.76 -22.29 14.89
C LEU A 11 24.88 -21.93 13.90
N CYS A 12 25.60 -20.84 14.15
CA CYS A 12 26.79 -20.52 13.39
C CYS A 12 27.88 -21.54 13.66
N LYS A 13 28.35 -22.23 12.61
CA LYS A 13 29.39 -23.26 12.74
C LYS A 13 30.75 -22.69 13.13
N ASP A 14 31.01 -21.41 12.79
CA ASP A 14 32.32 -20.76 13.02
C ASP A 14 32.46 -20.17 14.42
N CYS A 15 31.37 -19.57 14.97
CA CYS A 15 31.43 -18.87 16.24
C CYS A 15 30.52 -19.46 17.34
N GLY A 16 29.74 -20.49 17.04
CA GLY A 16 28.84 -21.15 17.99
C GLY A 16 27.63 -20.30 18.42
N LYS A 17 27.41 -19.11 17.85
CA LYS A 17 26.27 -18.26 18.18
C LYS A 17 25.00 -18.80 17.50
N ARG A 18 23.93 -18.82 18.26
CA ARG A 18 22.59 -19.12 17.71
C ARG A 18 21.98 -17.88 17.09
N PHE A 19 21.33 -18.01 15.93
CA PHE A 19 20.62 -16.94 15.26
C PHE A 19 19.33 -17.46 14.59
N SER A 20 18.41 -16.55 14.28
CA SER A 20 17.24 -16.84 13.47
C SER A 20 17.28 -15.96 12.21
N ASN A 21 16.73 -16.48 11.10
CA ASN A 21 16.60 -15.69 9.84
C ASN A 21 15.47 -14.67 9.93
N ASP A 22 14.71 -14.68 11.00
CA ASP A 22 13.57 -13.81 11.18
C ASP A 22 14.02 -12.49 11.81
N LYS A 23 14.04 -11.43 11.03
CA LYS A 23 14.37 -10.07 11.48
C LYS A 23 13.49 -9.58 12.63
N PHE A 24 12.30 -10.16 12.78
CA PHE A 24 11.28 -9.73 13.74
C PHE A 24 11.15 -10.62 14.98
N LYS A 25 11.92 -11.69 15.10
CA LYS A 25 11.94 -12.49 16.33
C LYS A 25 12.64 -11.74 17.45
N SER A 26 11.92 -10.78 18.04
CA SER A 26 12.31 -10.18 19.31
C SER A 26 12.29 -11.25 20.40
N ARG A 27 13.38 -11.36 21.15
CA ARG A 27 13.55 -12.33 22.23
C ARG A 27 12.66 -12.08 23.42
N THR A 28 12.17 -10.84 23.60
CA THR A 28 11.47 -10.39 24.81
C THR A 28 10.03 -9.97 24.52
N TYR A 29 9.74 -9.47 23.32
CA TYR A 29 8.43 -8.95 22.95
C TYR A 29 7.96 -9.53 21.61
N PRO A 30 6.68 -9.90 21.49
CA PRO A 30 6.09 -10.32 20.22
C PRO A 30 6.05 -9.15 19.25
N ILE A 31 6.12 -9.44 17.94
CA ILE A 31 6.11 -8.43 16.88
C ILE A 31 4.90 -7.49 16.97
N THR A 32 3.76 -8.01 17.42
CA THR A 32 2.54 -7.22 17.64
C THR A 32 2.75 -6.04 18.59
N LYS A 33 3.52 -6.24 19.67
CA LYS A 33 3.85 -5.17 20.63
C LYS A 33 4.85 -4.18 20.04
N ILE A 34 5.83 -4.66 19.28
CA ILE A 34 6.83 -3.81 18.60
C ILE A 34 6.13 -2.88 17.61
N VAL A 35 5.35 -3.45 16.69
CA VAL A 35 4.61 -2.69 15.67
C VAL A 35 3.66 -1.69 16.33
N LYS A 36 2.90 -2.12 17.36
CA LYS A 36 2.01 -1.22 18.10
C LYS A 36 2.76 -0.04 18.69
N ALA A 37 3.90 -0.26 19.35
CA ALA A 37 4.69 0.82 19.93
C ALA A 37 5.24 1.77 18.88
N LEU A 38 5.74 1.24 17.76
CA LEU A 38 6.29 2.06 16.68
C LEU A 38 5.21 2.80 15.91
N SER A 39 4.01 2.22 15.70
CA SER A 39 2.85 2.95 15.14
C SER A 39 2.41 4.10 16.05
N GLU A 40 2.42 3.92 17.38
CA GLU A 40 2.13 5.00 18.32
C GLU A 40 3.20 6.12 18.23
N TYR A 41 4.47 5.78 18.12
CA TYR A 41 5.53 6.75 17.91
C TYR A 41 5.38 7.47 16.56
N ASN A 42 5.03 6.75 15.50
CA ASN A 42 4.77 7.29 14.16
C ASN A 42 3.48 8.13 14.09
N SER A 43 2.59 8.00 15.08
CA SER A 43 1.44 8.90 15.23
C SER A 43 1.78 10.29 15.78
N GLY A 44 3.06 10.55 16.06
CA GLY A 44 3.56 11.83 16.57
C GLY A 44 3.71 11.88 18.09
N LEU A 45 3.62 10.75 18.80
CA LEU A 45 3.94 10.70 20.22
C LEU A 45 5.45 10.78 20.44
N THR A 46 5.87 11.32 21.58
CA THR A 46 7.24 11.24 22.07
C THR A 46 7.55 9.82 22.56
N ILE A 47 8.84 9.48 22.72
CA ILE A 47 9.24 8.19 23.32
C ILE A 47 8.62 8.03 24.71
N GLU A 48 8.54 9.10 25.49
CA GLU A 48 7.94 9.09 26.82
C GLU A 48 6.44 8.78 26.81
N GLU A 49 5.68 9.47 25.95
CA GLU A 49 4.24 9.23 25.77
C GLU A 49 3.98 7.83 25.26
N THR A 50 4.78 7.38 24.26
CA THR A 50 4.70 6.01 23.75
C THR A 50 4.96 4.98 24.84
N SER A 51 6.00 5.20 25.68
CA SER A 51 6.32 4.33 26.82
C SER A 51 5.16 4.26 27.81
N LYS A 52 4.59 5.39 28.19
CA LYS A 52 3.42 5.47 29.08
C LYS A 52 2.21 4.71 28.51
N LYS A 53 1.93 4.92 27.20
CA LYS A 53 0.77 4.31 26.52
C LYS A 53 0.90 2.81 26.32
N THR A 54 2.09 2.34 26.00
CA THR A 54 2.36 0.93 25.66
C THR A 54 2.88 0.09 26.83
N GLN A 55 3.28 0.75 27.94
CA GLN A 55 3.93 0.13 29.09
C GLN A 55 5.26 -0.57 28.75
N ILE A 56 5.96 -0.06 27.72
CA ILE A 56 7.26 -0.55 27.26
C ILE A 56 8.34 0.45 27.69
N PRO A 57 9.50 0.00 28.23
CA PRO A 57 10.58 0.89 28.64
C PRO A 57 11.07 1.82 27.51
N LYS A 58 11.37 3.08 27.86
CA LYS A 58 11.86 4.11 26.90
C LYS A 58 13.09 3.63 26.11
N SER A 59 14.04 2.98 26.77
CA SER A 59 15.24 2.43 26.15
C SER A 59 14.91 1.36 25.11
N THR A 60 13.95 0.49 25.39
CA THR A 60 13.49 -0.55 24.46
C THR A 60 12.86 0.07 23.22
N ILE A 61 11.99 1.09 23.38
CA ILE A 61 11.39 1.81 22.25
C ILE A 61 12.46 2.50 21.43
N ALA A 62 13.43 3.18 22.06
CA ALA A 62 14.53 3.84 21.37
C ALA A 62 15.36 2.87 20.52
N ASN A 63 15.66 1.67 21.08
CA ASN A 63 16.38 0.63 20.34
C ASN A 63 15.56 0.13 19.13
N TRP A 64 14.26 -0.07 19.29
CA TRP A 64 13.39 -0.49 18.17
C TRP A 64 13.26 0.57 17.09
N ILE A 65 13.18 1.86 17.44
CA ILE A 65 13.17 2.95 16.45
C ILE A 65 14.44 2.87 15.58
N GLN A 66 15.59 2.59 16.17
CA GLN A 66 16.84 2.43 15.44
C GLN A 66 16.89 1.11 14.64
N GLU A 67 16.48 0.00 15.25
CA GLU A 67 16.51 -1.34 14.64
C GLU A 67 15.61 -1.45 13.42
N TYR A 68 14.42 -0.83 13.47
CA TYR A 68 13.40 -0.90 12.41
C TYR A 68 13.34 0.37 11.54
N GLU A 69 14.34 1.25 11.61
CA GLU A 69 14.37 2.55 10.94
C GLU A 69 14.16 2.46 9.42
N ASP A 70 14.68 1.44 8.78
CA ASP A 70 14.57 1.27 7.32
C ASP A 70 13.18 0.79 6.87
N LEU A 71 12.50 0.02 7.70
CA LEU A 71 11.17 -0.47 7.42
C LEU A 71 10.10 0.53 7.86
N LEU A 72 10.12 0.93 9.13
CA LEU A 72 9.13 1.85 9.73
C LEU A 72 9.64 3.29 9.65
N ASN A 73 10.03 3.71 8.45
CA ASN A 73 10.86 4.88 8.18
C ASN A 73 10.15 6.24 8.40
N LEU A 74 8.84 6.24 8.69
CA LEU A 74 8.10 7.43 9.09
C LEU A 74 8.63 8.00 10.42
N ALA A 75 9.25 7.16 11.26
CA ALA A 75 9.88 7.54 12.51
C ALA A 75 10.92 8.69 12.34
N LYS A 76 11.60 8.75 11.19
CA LYS A 76 12.54 9.84 10.84
C LYS A 76 11.90 11.23 10.86
N PHE A 77 10.58 11.30 10.71
CA PHE A 77 9.79 12.54 10.67
C PHE A 77 9.08 12.84 12.01
N ASN A 78 9.31 12.08 13.07
CA ASN A 78 8.55 12.17 14.31
C ASN A 78 8.46 13.62 14.87
N ARG A 79 9.56 14.39 14.89
CA ARG A 79 9.53 15.80 15.34
C ARG A 79 8.58 16.68 14.52
N LYS A 80 8.46 16.42 13.20
CA LYS A 80 7.53 17.14 12.32
C LYS A 80 6.10 16.65 12.54
N LEU A 81 5.92 15.35 12.75
CA LEU A 81 4.62 14.75 13.10
C LEU A 81 4.07 15.32 14.41
N GLN A 82 4.90 15.41 15.47
CA GLN A 82 4.50 16.05 16.74
C GLN A 82 3.96 17.48 16.55
N LYS A 83 4.60 18.27 15.67
CA LYS A 83 4.11 19.63 15.35
C LYS A 83 2.81 19.57 14.55
N TYR A 84 2.73 18.65 13.59
CA TYR A 84 1.59 18.52 12.69
C TYR A 84 0.30 18.11 13.43
N VAL A 85 0.38 17.14 14.34
CA VAL A 85 -0.79 16.62 15.06
C VAL A 85 -1.40 17.59 16.06
N LYS A 86 -0.70 18.67 16.42
CA LYS A 86 -1.27 19.70 17.30
C LYS A 86 -2.53 20.34 16.71
N ASN A 87 -2.59 20.47 15.38
CA ASN A 87 -3.68 21.14 14.68
C ASN A 87 -4.37 20.29 13.61
N ASN A 88 -3.84 19.07 13.34
CA ASN A 88 -4.29 18.25 12.23
C ASN A 88 -4.43 16.77 12.63
N ARG A 89 -5.37 16.07 11.99
CA ARG A 89 -5.46 14.61 12.09
C ARG A 89 -4.52 13.98 11.06
N LEU A 90 -3.71 13.00 11.49
CA LEU A 90 -2.79 12.30 10.60
C LEU A 90 -3.52 11.47 9.55
N ILE A 91 -4.46 10.65 9.99
CA ILE A 91 -5.22 9.76 9.11
C ILE A 91 -6.67 10.21 9.13
N GLN A 92 -7.22 10.37 7.94
CA GLN A 92 -8.63 10.66 7.71
C GLN A 92 -9.13 9.86 6.51
N GLY A 93 -10.43 9.63 6.45
CA GLY A 93 -11.01 8.89 5.34
C GLY A 93 -12.51 9.03 5.23
N HIS A 94 -13.08 8.25 4.32
CA HIS A 94 -14.49 8.20 4.04
C HIS A 94 -14.95 6.76 3.80
N LYS A 95 -16.15 6.43 4.30
CA LYS A 95 -16.77 5.13 4.09
C LYS A 95 -17.62 5.17 2.83
N TYR A 96 -17.24 4.42 1.83
CA TYR A 96 -17.97 4.30 0.57
C TYR A 96 -18.83 3.03 0.53
N LEU A 97 -20.05 3.18 0.02
CA LEU A 97 -20.95 2.08 -0.35
C LEU A 97 -20.89 1.92 -1.86
N HIS A 98 -20.01 1.05 -2.34
CA HIS A 98 -19.77 0.76 -3.76
C HIS A 98 -19.99 -0.74 -4.02
N GLN A 99 -21.24 -1.23 -4.01
CA GLN A 99 -21.62 -2.65 -3.99
C GLN A 99 -21.22 -3.37 -2.68
N LEU A 100 -19.98 -3.16 -2.20
CA LEU A 100 -19.50 -3.51 -0.88
C LEU A 100 -19.15 -2.24 -0.12
N VAL A 101 -18.85 -2.40 1.15
CA VAL A 101 -18.38 -1.29 2.00
C VAL A 101 -16.87 -1.20 1.90
N TYR A 102 -16.37 -0.04 1.48
CA TYR A 102 -14.94 0.28 1.42
C TYR A 102 -14.62 1.42 2.36
N LEU A 103 -13.51 1.32 3.06
CA LEU A 103 -13.02 2.36 3.94
C LEU A 103 -11.75 2.98 3.35
N TYR A 104 -11.96 4.03 2.54
CA TYR A 104 -10.84 4.86 2.07
C TYR A 104 -10.17 5.56 3.26
N LEU A 105 -8.84 5.47 3.34
CA LEU A 105 -8.02 6.24 4.28
C LEU A 105 -6.86 6.92 3.56
N GLN A 106 -6.51 8.14 4.02
CA GLN A 106 -5.31 8.87 3.58
C GLN A 106 -4.51 9.38 4.77
N HIS A 107 -3.20 9.53 4.57
CA HIS A 107 -2.28 10.08 5.56
C HIS A 107 -1.99 11.55 5.25
N ASN A 108 -2.65 12.47 5.93
CA ASN A 108 -2.63 13.90 5.62
C ASN A 108 -1.23 14.52 5.66
N PHE A 109 -0.40 14.19 6.67
CA PHE A 109 0.97 14.69 6.75
C PHE A 109 1.77 14.32 5.49
N LYS A 110 1.69 13.07 5.03
CA LYS A 110 2.41 12.63 3.82
C LYS A 110 1.90 13.36 2.58
N LEU A 111 0.59 13.56 2.46
CA LEU A 111 0.00 14.32 1.36
C LEU A 111 0.46 15.77 1.37
N ASP A 112 0.39 16.46 2.51
CA ASP A 112 0.78 17.85 2.63
C ASP A 112 2.28 18.06 2.42
N TYR A 113 3.10 17.09 2.87
CA TYR A 113 4.55 17.22 2.89
C TYR A 113 5.22 16.74 1.60
N PHE A 114 4.71 15.68 0.95
CA PHE A 114 5.36 15.05 -0.20
C PHE A 114 4.61 15.21 -1.52
N VAL A 115 3.27 15.37 -1.47
CA VAL A 115 2.44 15.30 -2.69
C VAL A 115 1.93 16.66 -3.13
N LYS A 116 1.47 17.49 -2.21
CA LYS A 116 0.74 18.73 -2.50
C LYS A 116 1.43 19.66 -3.50
N SER A 117 2.73 19.89 -3.33
CA SER A 117 3.51 20.76 -4.21
C SER A 117 3.95 20.10 -5.51
N ASN A 118 4.16 18.77 -5.49
CA ASN A 118 4.69 18.03 -6.63
C ASN A 118 3.60 17.53 -7.57
N GLU A 119 2.47 17.08 -7.03
CA GLU A 119 1.34 16.50 -7.75
C GLU A 119 0.01 17.10 -7.24
N PRO A 120 -0.26 18.39 -7.48
CA PRO A 120 -1.43 19.07 -6.91
C PRO A 120 -2.76 18.45 -7.35
N LYS A 121 -2.86 17.93 -8.58
CA LYS A 121 -4.09 17.26 -9.05
C LYS A 121 -4.34 15.92 -8.36
N LEU A 122 -3.29 15.18 -8.02
CA LEU A 122 -3.42 13.97 -7.20
C LEU A 122 -3.88 14.35 -5.79
N TYR A 123 -3.27 15.37 -5.21
CA TYR A 123 -3.69 15.90 -3.91
C TYR A 123 -5.17 16.27 -3.92
N ASP A 124 -5.64 17.05 -4.89
CA ASP A 124 -7.03 17.46 -5.02
C ASP A 124 -7.99 16.27 -5.19
N TYR A 125 -7.59 15.27 -5.99
CA TYR A 125 -8.36 14.04 -6.17
C TYR A 125 -8.56 13.31 -4.83
N LEU A 126 -7.48 13.14 -4.07
CA LEU A 126 -7.53 12.46 -2.76
C LEU A 126 -8.32 13.29 -1.71
N GLN A 127 -8.23 14.64 -1.75
CA GLN A 127 -9.08 15.48 -0.90
C GLN A 127 -10.57 15.35 -1.24
N LYS A 128 -10.94 15.33 -2.53
CA LYS A 128 -12.32 15.05 -2.96
C LYS A 128 -12.78 13.68 -2.47
N THR A 129 -11.93 12.67 -2.58
CA THR A 129 -12.21 11.33 -2.10
C THR A 129 -12.46 11.31 -0.59
N LYS A 130 -11.58 11.92 0.21
CA LYS A 130 -11.75 12.03 1.66
C LYS A 130 -13.07 12.68 2.06
N ASN A 131 -13.52 13.66 1.29
CA ASN A 131 -14.75 14.41 1.56
C ASN A 131 -16.02 13.76 1.00
N GLY A 132 -15.93 12.53 0.48
CA GLY A 132 -17.09 11.80 -0.07
C GLY A 132 -17.63 12.36 -1.39
N LEU A 133 -16.84 13.14 -2.12
CA LEU A 133 -17.26 13.82 -3.36
C LEU A 133 -17.12 12.96 -4.61
N ILE A 134 -16.75 11.69 -4.48
CA ILE A 134 -16.78 10.73 -5.60
C ILE A 134 -18.22 10.25 -5.79
N ASN A 135 -18.76 10.44 -6.99
CA ASN A 135 -20.14 10.12 -7.26
C ASN A 135 -20.39 8.59 -7.18
N LYS A 136 -21.23 8.18 -6.23
CA LYS A 136 -21.60 6.79 -6.01
C LYS A 136 -22.23 6.12 -7.23
N ASN A 137 -22.89 6.87 -8.11
CA ASN A 137 -23.57 6.32 -9.28
C ASN A 137 -22.60 5.66 -10.27
N TYR A 138 -21.31 6.01 -10.27
CA TYR A 138 -20.32 5.29 -11.07
C TYR A 138 -20.14 3.85 -10.63
N PHE A 139 -20.42 3.53 -9.37
CA PHE A 139 -20.15 2.23 -8.74
C PHE A 139 -21.39 1.36 -8.56
N THR A 140 -22.58 1.97 -8.41
CA THR A 140 -23.81 1.23 -8.05
C THR A 140 -24.29 0.26 -9.13
N ASN A 141 -24.14 0.63 -10.39
CA ASN A 141 -24.63 -0.17 -11.53
C ASN A 141 -23.49 -0.69 -12.42
N SER A 142 -22.23 -0.57 -11.98
CA SER A 142 -21.10 -1.06 -12.74
C SER A 142 -20.92 -2.56 -12.57
N ASP A 143 -21.05 -3.30 -13.65
CA ASP A 143 -20.72 -4.72 -13.77
C ASP A 143 -19.24 -4.94 -14.14
N ALA A 144 -18.59 -3.91 -14.71
CA ALA A 144 -17.19 -3.94 -15.08
C ALA A 144 -16.29 -3.48 -13.91
N ARG A 145 -15.87 -4.44 -13.10
CA ARG A 145 -14.88 -4.23 -12.04
C ARG A 145 -13.46 -4.48 -12.56
N ALA A 146 -12.53 -3.58 -12.25
CA ALA A 146 -11.14 -3.71 -12.62
C ALA A 146 -10.52 -5.06 -12.22
N SER A 147 -10.89 -5.60 -11.05
CA SER A 147 -10.43 -6.91 -10.56
C SER A 147 -10.84 -8.11 -11.41
N ARG A 148 -11.84 -7.96 -12.29
CA ARG A 148 -12.28 -9.00 -13.23
C ARG A 148 -11.64 -8.88 -14.60
N ILE A 149 -10.94 -7.79 -14.87
CA ILE A 149 -10.36 -7.48 -16.18
C ILE A 149 -8.99 -8.13 -16.30
N LYS A 150 -8.85 -9.02 -17.29
CA LYS A 150 -7.60 -9.74 -17.56
C LYS A 150 -6.92 -9.18 -18.80
N LEU A 151 -5.60 -9.09 -18.75
CA LEU A 151 -4.74 -8.72 -19.86
C LEU A 151 -3.55 -9.68 -19.91
N ASN A 152 -3.45 -10.46 -20.99
CA ASN A 152 -2.42 -11.50 -21.13
C ASN A 152 -1.18 -10.95 -21.85
N ILE A 153 -0.34 -10.22 -21.10
CA ILE A 153 0.91 -9.62 -21.63
C ILE A 153 2.12 -9.92 -20.75
N PHE A 154 2.00 -10.92 -19.88
CA PHE A 154 3.02 -11.15 -18.83
C PHE A 154 4.42 -11.46 -19.40
N LYS A 155 4.48 -12.14 -20.55
CA LYS A 155 5.74 -12.53 -21.20
C LYS A 155 6.44 -11.35 -21.89
N GLU A 156 5.69 -10.32 -22.28
CA GLU A 156 6.18 -9.16 -23.03
C GLU A 156 6.60 -8.01 -22.10
N LEU A 157 6.36 -8.17 -20.79
CA LEU A 157 6.72 -7.15 -19.81
C LEU A 157 8.13 -7.36 -19.26
N ASN A 158 8.88 -6.29 -19.16
CA ASN A 158 10.11 -6.27 -18.38
C ASN A 158 9.74 -6.14 -16.89
N LEU A 159 9.46 -7.28 -16.25
CA LEU A 159 9.10 -7.35 -14.84
C LEU A 159 10.37 -7.35 -14.00
N LYS A 160 10.44 -6.40 -13.08
CA LYS A 160 11.41 -6.44 -12.00
C LYS A 160 10.84 -7.26 -10.84
N THR A 161 11.58 -8.25 -10.40
CA THR A 161 11.22 -9.10 -9.26
C THR A 161 12.24 -8.89 -8.14
N THR A 162 11.75 -8.59 -6.94
CA THR A 162 12.59 -8.34 -5.77
C THR A 162 11.90 -8.83 -4.49
N HIS A 163 12.63 -8.80 -3.39
CA HIS A 163 12.07 -8.81 -2.04
C HIS A 163 12.38 -7.44 -1.42
N ASN A 164 11.38 -6.76 -0.89
CA ASN A 164 11.53 -5.40 -0.36
C ASN A 164 10.65 -5.15 0.87
N ASN A 165 10.62 -3.91 1.35
CA ASN A 165 9.84 -3.55 2.53
C ASN A 165 8.33 -3.88 2.44
N ALA A 166 7.73 -3.94 1.25
CA ALA A 166 6.34 -4.34 1.11
C ALA A 166 6.14 -5.82 1.52
N CYS A 167 7.08 -6.69 1.12
CA CYS A 167 7.08 -8.10 1.54
C CYS A 167 7.25 -8.23 3.07
N GLU A 168 8.12 -7.42 3.66
CA GLU A 168 8.31 -7.41 5.13
C GLU A 168 7.04 -6.96 5.87
N PHE A 169 6.31 -5.95 5.36
CA PHE A 169 5.02 -5.55 5.90
C PHE A 169 3.96 -6.64 5.78
N ALA A 170 3.96 -7.38 4.66
CA ALA A 170 3.09 -8.54 4.48
C ALA A 170 3.41 -9.65 5.49
N ASN A 171 4.69 -9.94 5.74
CA ASN A 171 5.12 -10.87 6.79
C ASN A 171 4.61 -10.46 8.18
N ILE A 172 4.76 -9.19 8.53
CA ILE A 172 4.23 -8.67 9.81
C ILE A 172 2.71 -8.85 9.88
N ALA A 173 1.99 -8.55 8.81
CA ALA A 173 0.55 -8.66 8.79
C ALA A 173 0.06 -10.11 9.00
N ILE A 174 0.79 -11.11 8.48
CA ILE A 174 0.50 -12.53 8.71
C ILE A 174 0.61 -12.88 10.20
N GLU A 175 1.60 -12.32 10.90
CA GLU A 175 1.75 -12.55 12.35
C GLU A 175 0.70 -11.80 13.19
N LEU A 176 0.12 -10.72 12.65
CA LEU A 176 -0.88 -9.93 13.37
C LEU A 176 -2.29 -10.50 13.28
N VAL A 177 -2.62 -11.22 12.19
CA VAL A 177 -3.97 -11.73 11.93
C VAL A 177 -3.94 -13.09 11.23
N ASP A 178 -4.73 -14.02 11.76
CA ASP A 178 -4.81 -15.39 11.22
C ASP A 178 -5.68 -15.49 9.96
N ASP A 179 -6.64 -14.58 9.81
CA ASP A 179 -7.63 -14.59 8.73
C ASP A 179 -7.08 -13.88 7.47
N ASN A 180 -7.06 -14.59 6.34
CA ASN A 180 -6.60 -14.06 5.05
C ASN A 180 -7.33 -12.77 4.63
N TRP A 181 -8.63 -12.67 4.89
CA TRP A 181 -9.41 -11.46 4.59
C TRP A 181 -8.92 -10.25 5.39
N LYS A 182 -8.59 -10.46 6.66
CA LYS A 182 -8.07 -9.40 7.54
C LYS A 182 -6.62 -9.03 7.21
N ARG A 183 -5.85 -9.90 6.54
CA ARG A 183 -4.46 -9.62 6.15
C ARG A 183 -4.35 -8.46 5.18
N HIS A 184 -5.22 -8.37 4.17
CA HIS A 184 -5.23 -7.22 3.25
C HIS A 184 -5.30 -5.92 4.05
N TRP A 185 -6.31 -5.80 4.91
CA TRP A 185 -6.48 -4.62 5.75
C TRP A 185 -5.30 -4.38 6.71
N ALA A 186 -4.70 -5.42 7.25
CA ALA A 186 -3.54 -5.30 8.13
C ALA A 186 -2.32 -4.76 7.38
N VAL A 187 -2.02 -5.27 6.17
CA VAL A 187 -0.94 -4.77 5.30
C VAL A 187 -1.16 -3.29 4.98
N GLU A 188 -2.33 -2.92 4.50
CA GLU A 188 -2.70 -1.55 4.15
C GLU A 188 -2.52 -0.60 5.32
N LYS A 189 -3.05 -0.97 6.50
CA LYS A 189 -2.99 -0.16 7.70
C LYS A 189 -1.56 0.03 8.20
N ILE A 190 -0.77 -1.05 8.29
CA ILE A 190 0.61 -0.97 8.76
C ILE A 190 1.44 -0.09 7.85
N MET A 191 1.32 -0.25 6.53
CA MET A 191 2.05 0.57 5.57
C MET A 191 1.61 2.04 5.62
N LEU A 192 0.30 2.30 5.70
CA LEU A 192 -0.21 3.66 5.82
C LEU A 192 0.31 4.38 7.08
N GLU A 193 0.40 3.66 8.21
CA GLU A 193 0.80 4.22 9.50
C GLU A 193 2.33 4.39 9.64
N ASN A 194 3.14 3.57 8.96
CA ASN A 194 4.54 3.41 9.35
C ASN A 194 5.57 3.71 8.25
N ASP A 195 5.25 3.58 6.97
CA ASP A 195 6.16 3.96 5.91
C ASP A 195 6.02 5.44 5.51
N THR A 196 6.97 5.97 4.77
CA THR A 196 6.90 7.34 4.24
C THR A 196 6.20 7.44 2.90
N SER A 197 5.97 6.33 2.23
CA SER A 197 5.57 6.27 0.82
C SER A 197 4.07 6.05 0.63
N THR A 198 3.43 5.23 1.47
CA THR A 198 2.00 4.90 1.37
C THR A 198 1.16 6.10 1.81
N ILE A 199 0.52 6.76 0.83
CA ILE A 199 -0.21 8.01 1.04
C ILE A 199 -1.71 7.79 1.25
N ALA A 200 -2.26 6.72 0.66
CA ALA A 200 -3.68 6.35 0.79
C ALA A 200 -3.89 4.86 0.54
N VAL A 201 -5.02 4.33 1.05
CA VAL A 201 -5.47 2.95 0.87
C VAL A 201 -6.94 2.91 0.48
N GLU A 202 -7.37 1.83 -0.18
CA GLU A 202 -8.73 1.63 -0.69
C GLU A 202 -9.24 2.82 -1.51
N VAL A 203 -8.38 3.32 -2.42
CA VAL A 203 -8.68 4.52 -3.22
C VAL A 203 -9.70 4.19 -4.30
N PRO A 204 -10.93 4.71 -4.24
CA PRO A 204 -11.93 4.48 -5.27
C PRO A 204 -11.49 5.13 -6.59
N VAL A 205 -11.60 4.39 -7.68
CA VAL A 205 -11.27 4.85 -9.03
C VAL A 205 -12.35 4.44 -10.02
N TYR A 206 -12.54 5.26 -11.04
CA TYR A 206 -13.51 5.02 -12.10
C TYR A 206 -13.04 5.59 -13.43
N LEU A 207 -13.51 4.99 -14.52
CA LEU A 207 -13.22 5.43 -15.88
C LEU A 207 -14.42 5.17 -16.78
N GLU A 208 -14.84 6.18 -17.51
CA GLU A 208 -15.84 6.03 -18.57
C GLU A 208 -15.21 5.42 -19.82
N THR A 209 -15.69 4.26 -20.25
CA THR A 209 -15.10 3.51 -21.37
C THR A 209 -15.27 4.21 -22.70
N SER A 210 -16.45 4.84 -22.94
CA SER A 210 -16.79 5.53 -24.19
C SER A 210 -15.87 6.72 -24.47
N THR A 211 -15.40 7.42 -23.44
CA THR A 211 -14.52 8.59 -23.57
C THR A 211 -13.03 8.25 -23.56
N SER A 212 -12.67 6.98 -23.39
CA SER A 212 -11.27 6.55 -23.38
C SER A 212 -10.65 6.66 -24.78
N THR A 213 -9.38 7.08 -24.84
CA THR A 213 -8.58 7.04 -26.07
C THR A 213 -7.84 5.72 -26.25
N ILE A 214 -7.91 4.81 -25.27
CA ILE A 214 -7.23 3.52 -25.27
C ILE A 214 -8.19 2.47 -25.84
N PRO A 215 -7.89 1.86 -27.01
CA PRO A 215 -8.79 0.94 -27.70
C PRO A 215 -9.20 -0.26 -26.81
N TRP A 216 -8.24 -0.85 -26.10
CA TRP A 216 -8.52 -1.95 -25.17
C TRP A 216 -9.54 -1.57 -24.08
N ILE A 217 -9.44 -0.36 -23.51
CA ILE A 217 -10.43 0.12 -22.52
C ILE A 217 -11.81 0.27 -23.16
N LYS A 218 -11.88 0.80 -24.39
CA LYS A 218 -13.15 0.90 -25.14
C LYS A 218 -13.80 -0.45 -25.41
N SER A 219 -13.01 -1.52 -25.59
CA SER A 219 -13.52 -2.86 -25.85
C SER A 219 -14.14 -3.54 -24.62
N ILE A 220 -13.90 -3.00 -23.41
CA ILE A 220 -14.46 -3.54 -22.18
C ILE A 220 -15.94 -3.17 -22.08
N LYS A 221 -16.80 -4.18 -22.14
CA LYS A 221 -18.25 -4.01 -22.02
C LYS A 221 -18.62 -3.67 -20.58
N SER A 222 -19.49 -2.68 -20.40
CA SER A 222 -20.07 -2.30 -19.13
C SER A 222 -21.48 -1.74 -19.36
N ASN A 223 -22.45 -2.14 -18.56
CA ASN A 223 -23.85 -1.72 -18.71
C ASN A 223 -24.06 -0.21 -18.52
N ASN A 224 -23.22 0.42 -17.69
CA ASN A 224 -23.27 1.86 -17.42
C ASN A 224 -22.12 2.64 -18.05
N ASN A 225 -21.32 2.02 -18.93
CA ASN A 225 -20.11 2.60 -19.56
C ASN A 225 -19.01 2.97 -18.58
N TYR A 226 -19.04 2.52 -17.34
CA TYR A 226 -17.99 2.76 -16.35
C TYR A 226 -17.27 1.48 -15.95
N ILE A 227 -15.94 1.57 -15.88
CA ILE A 227 -15.10 0.59 -15.18
C ILE A 227 -14.76 1.19 -13.81
N THR A 228 -14.87 0.41 -12.77
CA THR A 228 -14.65 0.86 -11.40
C THR A 228 -13.71 -0.05 -10.63
N GLY A 229 -13.15 0.45 -9.55
CA GLY A 229 -12.34 -0.33 -8.63
C GLY A 229 -11.88 0.45 -7.42
N HIS A 230 -11.10 -0.23 -6.58
CA HIS A 230 -10.44 0.35 -5.43
C HIS A 230 -8.98 -0.07 -5.49
N ILE A 231 -8.08 0.88 -5.30
CA ILE A 231 -6.64 0.62 -5.24
C ILE A 231 -6.30 0.30 -3.80
N ASP A 232 -5.79 -0.89 -3.52
CA ASP A 232 -5.44 -1.34 -2.18
C ASP A 232 -4.44 -0.36 -1.53
N LEU A 233 -3.33 -0.09 -2.21
CA LEU A 233 -2.24 0.76 -1.71
C LEU A 233 -1.78 1.75 -2.78
N LEU A 234 -1.82 3.03 -2.45
CA LEU A 234 -1.29 4.10 -3.29
C LEU A 234 -0.06 4.70 -2.62
N GLN A 235 1.10 4.62 -3.30
CA GLN A 235 2.35 5.19 -2.81
C GLN A 235 2.85 6.31 -3.71
N TYR A 236 3.51 7.30 -3.11
CA TYR A 236 4.24 8.35 -3.83
C TYR A 236 5.68 8.38 -3.33
N ARG A 237 6.63 8.12 -4.23
CA ARG A 237 8.05 8.12 -3.90
C ARG A 237 8.91 8.44 -5.13
N ASN A 238 9.97 9.20 -4.94
CA ASN A 238 10.93 9.56 -5.99
C ASN A 238 10.25 10.17 -7.25
N GLY A 239 9.24 11.02 -7.05
CA GLY A 239 8.50 11.66 -8.13
C GLY A 239 7.60 10.72 -8.93
N LYS A 240 7.35 9.50 -8.48
CA LYS A 240 6.51 8.50 -9.15
C LYS A 240 5.38 8.03 -8.25
N LEU A 241 4.26 7.72 -8.90
CA LEU A 241 3.10 7.11 -8.27
C LEU A 241 3.18 5.58 -8.42
N TYR A 242 3.03 4.87 -7.33
CA TYR A 242 3.01 3.41 -7.31
C TYR A 242 1.61 2.94 -6.94
N ILE A 243 1.04 2.07 -7.78
CA ILE A 243 -0.23 1.38 -7.55
C ILE A 243 0.12 -0.05 -7.17
N LEU A 244 -0.14 -0.41 -5.91
CA LEU A 244 0.20 -1.72 -5.37
C LEU A 244 -1.05 -2.52 -5.04
N ASP A 245 -0.96 -3.83 -5.24
CA ASP A 245 -1.99 -4.81 -4.94
C ASP A 245 -1.36 -5.96 -4.13
N TYR A 246 -1.83 -6.20 -2.91
CA TYR A 246 -1.39 -7.31 -2.10
C TYR A 246 -2.09 -8.59 -2.56
N LYS A 247 -1.31 -9.58 -2.99
CA LYS A 247 -1.81 -10.84 -3.54
C LYS A 247 -1.12 -12.02 -2.85
N PRO A 248 -1.77 -12.70 -1.90
CA PRO A 248 -1.24 -13.94 -1.37
C PRO A 248 -0.92 -14.92 -2.49
N GLY A 249 0.33 -15.41 -2.54
CA GLY A 249 0.82 -16.24 -3.65
C GLY A 249 1.11 -15.45 -4.94
N ALA A 250 1.65 -14.24 -4.81
CA ALA A 250 1.92 -13.27 -5.90
C ALA A 250 2.61 -13.87 -7.14
N LYS A 251 3.40 -14.94 -6.98
CA LYS A 251 4.05 -15.66 -8.07
C LYS A 251 3.07 -16.20 -9.12
N ASN A 252 1.88 -16.60 -8.68
CA ASN A 252 0.86 -17.21 -9.53
C ASN A 252 -0.18 -16.18 -10.01
N GLU A 253 -0.14 -14.97 -9.49
CA GLU A 253 -1.07 -13.90 -9.79
C GLU A 253 -0.61 -13.06 -10.99
N LYS A 254 -1.56 -12.58 -11.79
CA LYS A 254 -1.31 -11.75 -12.98
C LYS A 254 -2.24 -10.54 -13.02
N PRO A 255 -2.16 -9.62 -12.04
CA PRO A 255 -3.11 -8.52 -11.89
C PRO A 255 -2.86 -7.35 -12.86
N ILE A 256 -2.04 -7.51 -13.89
CA ILE A 256 -1.64 -6.41 -14.80
C ILE A 256 -2.84 -5.71 -15.44
N GLY A 257 -3.87 -6.44 -15.85
CA GLY A 257 -5.09 -5.85 -16.40
C GLY A 257 -5.78 -4.93 -15.39
N GLN A 258 -5.96 -5.40 -14.16
CA GLN A 258 -6.52 -4.65 -13.04
C GLN A 258 -5.70 -3.39 -12.75
N LEU A 259 -4.38 -3.56 -12.55
CA LEU A 259 -3.47 -2.47 -12.20
C LEU A 259 -3.38 -1.43 -13.32
N PHE A 260 -3.40 -1.85 -14.59
CA PHE A 260 -3.38 -0.93 -15.71
C PHE A 260 -4.69 -0.13 -15.83
N VAL A 261 -5.84 -0.75 -15.57
CA VAL A 261 -7.12 -0.01 -15.45
C VAL A 261 -7.02 1.06 -14.37
N TYR A 262 -6.47 0.73 -13.20
CA TYR A 262 -6.26 1.72 -12.14
C TYR A 262 -5.36 2.88 -12.58
N ALA A 263 -4.29 2.58 -13.33
CA ALA A 263 -3.42 3.61 -13.90
C ALA A 263 -4.17 4.49 -14.90
N CYS A 264 -5.03 3.92 -15.74
CA CYS A 264 -5.87 4.68 -16.68
C CYS A 264 -6.83 5.62 -15.93
N CYS A 265 -7.49 5.13 -14.87
CA CYS A 265 -8.39 5.93 -14.04
C CYS A 265 -7.66 7.13 -13.40
N LEU A 266 -6.51 6.86 -12.75
CA LEU A 266 -5.73 7.91 -12.10
C LEU A 266 -5.13 8.88 -13.12
N SER A 267 -4.55 8.40 -14.22
CA SER A 267 -4.01 9.27 -15.28
C SER A 267 -5.08 10.21 -15.84
N LYS A 268 -6.30 9.71 -16.08
CA LYS A 268 -7.44 10.53 -16.54
C LYS A 268 -7.81 11.60 -15.50
N SER A 269 -7.88 11.23 -14.23
CA SER A 269 -8.35 12.12 -13.15
C SER A 269 -7.29 13.13 -12.70
N THR A 270 -6.00 12.73 -12.72
CA THR A 270 -4.89 13.50 -12.15
C THR A 270 -3.95 14.09 -13.20
N ARG A 271 -4.04 13.62 -14.46
CA ARG A 271 -3.13 13.93 -15.56
C ARG A 271 -1.68 13.49 -15.34
N ILE A 272 -1.45 12.58 -14.42
CA ILE A 272 -0.14 11.94 -14.25
C ILE A 272 0.12 11.05 -15.46
N HIS A 273 1.27 11.24 -16.08
CA HIS A 273 1.66 10.49 -17.26
C HIS A 273 2.03 9.05 -16.92
N PHE A 274 1.73 8.08 -17.79
CA PHE A 274 1.99 6.65 -17.53
C PHE A 274 3.47 6.34 -17.23
N SER A 275 4.42 7.11 -17.75
CA SER A 275 5.84 6.95 -17.42
C SER A 275 6.16 7.17 -15.94
N ASN A 276 5.31 7.92 -15.24
CA ASN A 276 5.44 8.25 -13.83
C ASN A 276 4.56 7.35 -12.94
N ILE A 277 3.92 6.32 -13.52
CA ILE A 277 3.11 5.34 -12.78
C ILE A 277 3.79 3.98 -12.84
N ILE A 278 3.99 3.38 -11.67
CA ILE A 278 4.50 2.02 -11.51
C ILE A 278 3.35 1.12 -11.05
N LEU A 279 3.21 -0.01 -11.68
CA LEU A 279 2.26 -1.07 -11.34
C LEU A 279 3.01 -2.13 -10.58
N ALA A 280 2.53 -2.53 -9.40
CA ALA A 280 3.19 -3.52 -8.58
C ALA A 280 2.19 -4.44 -7.90
N TRP A 281 2.62 -5.67 -7.61
CA TRP A 281 1.90 -6.60 -6.74
C TRP A 281 2.90 -7.43 -5.94
N PHE A 282 2.47 -7.90 -4.79
CA PHE A 282 3.39 -8.54 -3.86
C PHE A 282 2.67 -9.45 -2.86
N ASP A 283 3.44 -10.36 -2.28
CA ASP A 283 3.14 -11.11 -1.07
C ASP A 283 4.29 -10.97 -0.06
N GLU A 284 4.34 -11.86 0.91
CA GLU A 284 5.40 -11.92 1.93
C GLU A 284 6.78 -12.34 1.36
N ASN A 285 6.81 -12.93 0.17
CA ASN A 285 8.04 -13.48 -0.42
C ASN A 285 8.54 -12.66 -1.60
N LEU A 286 7.64 -12.22 -2.48
CA LEU A 286 7.97 -11.66 -3.78
C LEU A 286 7.24 -10.34 -4.03
N TYR A 287 7.96 -9.41 -4.62
CA TYR A 287 7.45 -8.14 -5.12
C TYR A 287 7.75 -8.03 -6.61
N TYR A 288 6.72 -7.78 -7.41
CA TYR A 288 6.80 -7.57 -8.85
C TYR A 288 6.45 -6.13 -9.19
N GLU A 289 7.20 -5.52 -10.09
CA GLU A 289 6.86 -4.20 -10.61
C GLU A 289 7.15 -4.04 -12.10
N THR A 290 6.35 -3.20 -12.77
CA THR A 290 6.57 -2.73 -14.13
C THR A 290 6.08 -1.30 -14.30
N ASN A 291 6.59 -0.58 -15.31
CA ASN A 291 6.12 0.76 -15.61
C ASN A 291 4.82 0.70 -16.45
N ALA A 292 3.81 1.49 -16.08
CA ALA A 292 2.51 1.54 -16.78
C ALA A 292 2.65 1.94 -18.26
N MET A 293 3.70 2.70 -18.63
CA MET A 293 3.97 3.04 -20.03
C MET A 293 4.29 1.82 -20.90
N GLN A 294 4.92 0.78 -20.33
CA GLN A 294 5.18 -0.46 -21.10
C GLN A 294 3.85 -1.14 -21.48
N VAL A 295 2.93 -1.23 -20.50
CA VAL A 295 1.59 -1.80 -20.73
C VAL A 295 0.80 -0.94 -21.72
N TYR A 296 0.86 0.38 -21.57
CA TYR A 296 0.23 1.32 -22.50
C TYR A 296 0.70 1.11 -23.95
N LYS A 297 2.02 1.07 -24.18
CA LYS A 297 2.59 0.84 -25.51
C LYS A 297 2.11 -0.49 -26.12
N TYR A 298 2.13 -1.57 -25.33
CA TYR A 298 1.64 -2.87 -25.79
C TYR A 298 0.16 -2.81 -26.19
N VAL A 299 -0.68 -2.22 -25.36
CA VAL A 299 -2.13 -2.12 -25.61
C VAL A 299 -2.42 -1.29 -26.85
N MET A 300 -1.72 -0.16 -27.05
CA MET A 300 -1.89 0.68 -28.24
C MET A 300 -1.44 0.00 -29.54
N SER A 301 -0.48 -0.92 -29.46
CA SER A 301 0.02 -1.66 -30.64
C SER A 301 -0.81 -2.88 -30.99
N ASN A 302 -1.46 -3.53 -30.00
CA ASN A 302 -2.11 -4.83 -30.19
C ASN A 302 -3.66 -4.76 -30.19
N PHE A 303 -4.23 -3.64 -29.79
CA PHE A 303 -5.67 -3.41 -29.83
C PHE A 303 -5.97 -2.20 -30.71
N LYS A 304 -6.74 -2.42 -31.77
CA LYS A 304 -7.17 -1.37 -32.72
C LYS A 304 -8.63 -0.99 -32.54
#